data_db5053cf7ad4ce7bfc111317341f4f6e
#
_entry.id   db5053cf7ad4ce7bfc111317341f4f6e
#
_cell.length_a   1.000
_cell.length_b   1.000
_cell.length_c   1.000
_cell.angle_alpha   90.00
_cell.angle_beta   90.00
_cell.angle_gamma   90.00
#
_symmetry.space_group_name_H-M   'P 1'
#
loop_
_entity.id
_entity.type
_entity.pdbx_description
1 polymer ?
#
loop_
_entity_poly.entity_id
_entity_poly.type
_entity_poly.pdbx_seq_one_letter_code
_entity_poly.pdbx_strand_id
1 'polypeptide(L)'
;MAAPALPSFSFPKPPSGLGKPLAGRLACDPGAAKLVLPTGQTALTAPTDVISYVLLGVGFQNYTCTDAGTYASAGAVADLFDISCLNKVPAIFNSIQDIAYTAWKLAPANVKTLGASAVGYPLLGQHFFATSPSGTGISPVWDFRATSAKGKADAFVLAAKVGNTTAPTGAKDVDWLQLKNVQGSLATQIYRTDTRGGPAPATCTPGSAPITVKYTSKYCESSLFACFICVRLIHCA
;
A
#
# COMPACT_ATOMS: atom_id res chain seq x y z
N MET A 1 -6.08 35.67 -0.21
CA MET A 1 -4.72 35.13 0.00
C MET A 1 -4.60 33.89 -0.86
N ALA A 2 -3.72 33.86 -1.85
CA ALA A 2 -3.49 32.72 -2.70
C ALA A 2 -2.84 31.61 -1.88
N ALA A 3 -3.31 30.37 -2.01
CA ALA A 3 -2.68 29.21 -1.39
C ALA A 3 -1.24 29.08 -1.91
N PRO A 4 -0.26 28.74 -1.06
CA PRO A 4 1.10 28.53 -1.52
C PRO A 4 1.11 27.40 -2.54
N ALA A 5 1.76 27.62 -3.69
CA ALA A 5 1.95 26.60 -4.70
C ALA A 5 2.73 25.43 -4.07
N LEU A 6 2.23 24.21 -4.27
CA LEU A 6 2.95 23.00 -3.88
C LEU A 6 4.30 23.00 -4.60
N PRO A 7 5.40 22.65 -3.92
CA PRO A 7 6.67 22.41 -4.60
C PRO A 7 6.43 21.38 -5.70
N SER A 8 6.88 21.68 -6.92
CA SER A 8 6.77 20.79 -8.07
C SER A 8 7.65 19.56 -7.83
N PHE A 9 7.06 18.51 -7.24
CA PHE A 9 7.72 17.24 -7.05
C PHE A 9 7.43 16.37 -8.27
N SER A 10 8.45 16.08 -9.07
CA SER A 10 8.32 15.14 -10.20
C SER A 10 8.62 13.74 -9.71
N PHE A 11 7.58 12.90 -9.65
CA PHE A 11 7.80 11.47 -9.59
C PHE A 11 8.51 11.00 -10.87
N PRO A 12 9.38 9.97 -10.79
CA PRO A 12 9.93 9.36 -11.97
C PRO A 12 8.78 8.96 -12.89
N LYS A 13 8.76 9.51 -14.08
CA LYS A 13 7.74 9.15 -15.08
C LYS A 13 7.90 7.66 -15.39
N PRO A 14 6.79 6.92 -15.57
CA PRO A 14 6.86 5.59 -16.18
C PRO A 14 7.71 5.68 -17.45
N PRO A 15 8.57 4.69 -17.75
CA PRO A 15 9.34 4.69 -18.97
C PRO A 15 8.44 4.99 -20.15
N SER A 16 8.86 5.92 -21.03
CA SER A 16 8.13 6.29 -22.22
C SER A 16 7.95 5.05 -23.12
N GLY A 17 6.74 4.53 -23.17
CA GLY A 17 6.39 3.22 -23.80
C GLY A 17 5.32 2.49 -23.01
N LEU A 18 5.10 2.80 -21.73
CA LEU A 18 4.04 2.22 -20.91
C LEU A 18 2.72 3.03 -20.98
N GLY A 19 2.70 4.16 -21.67
CA GLY A 19 1.60 5.13 -21.67
C GLY A 19 0.77 5.23 -22.96
N LYS A 20 0.94 4.36 -23.95
CA LYS A 20 0.01 4.26 -25.11
C LYS A 20 -0.53 2.84 -25.22
N PRO A 21 -1.83 2.66 -25.53
CA PRO A 21 -2.34 1.35 -25.88
C PRO A 21 -1.77 0.99 -27.25
N LEU A 22 -0.57 0.38 -27.27
CA LEU A 22 -0.07 -0.31 -28.45
C LEU A 22 -0.63 -1.74 -28.42
N ALA A 23 -1.23 -2.14 -29.51
CA ALA A 23 -1.38 -3.56 -29.85
C ALA A 23 0.03 -4.18 -29.81
N GLY A 24 0.34 -4.94 -28.76
CA GLY A 24 1.69 -5.42 -28.46
C GLY A 24 2.23 -4.92 -27.13
N ARG A 25 1.44 -4.99 -26.05
CA ARG A 25 1.95 -4.83 -24.67
C ARG A 25 3.06 -5.84 -24.47
N LEU A 26 4.27 -5.36 -24.19
CA LEU A 26 5.16 -6.10 -23.31
C LEU A 26 4.38 -6.32 -22.02
N ALA A 27 3.79 -7.51 -21.87
CA ALA A 27 2.92 -7.84 -20.78
C ALA A 27 3.67 -7.51 -19.48
N CYS A 28 3.11 -6.59 -18.71
CA CYS A 28 3.55 -6.36 -17.34
C CYS A 28 3.24 -7.65 -16.60
N ASP A 29 4.26 -8.37 -16.21
CA ASP A 29 4.12 -9.58 -15.41
C ASP A 29 4.45 -9.28 -13.95
N PRO A 30 3.44 -9.07 -13.11
CA PRO A 30 3.66 -8.89 -11.68
C PRO A 30 4.29 -10.12 -11.03
N GLY A 31 4.03 -11.31 -11.58
CA GLY A 31 4.57 -12.58 -11.11
C GLY A 31 6.10 -12.67 -11.22
N ALA A 32 6.71 -11.85 -12.05
CA ALA A 32 8.17 -11.71 -12.09
C ALA A 32 8.74 -10.90 -10.91
N ALA A 33 7.90 -10.15 -10.18
CA ALA A 33 8.34 -9.45 -8.97
C ALA A 33 8.66 -10.48 -7.88
N LYS A 34 9.80 -10.28 -7.22
CA LYS A 34 10.21 -11.12 -6.10
C LYS A 34 10.07 -10.33 -4.80
N LEU A 35 9.37 -10.92 -3.83
CA LEU A 35 9.39 -10.43 -2.47
C LEU A 35 10.71 -10.84 -1.82
N VAL A 36 11.54 -9.85 -1.48
CA VAL A 36 12.79 -10.06 -0.76
C VAL A 36 12.54 -9.79 0.72
N LEU A 37 12.59 -10.84 1.52
CA LEU A 37 12.45 -10.74 2.98
C LEU A 37 13.83 -10.52 3.63
N PRO A 38 13.91 -9.83 4.78
CA PRO A 38 15.15 -9.63 5.49
C PRO A 38 15.79 -10.96 5.90
N THR A 39 17.09 -11.06 5.80
CA THR A 39 17.86 -12.24 6.25
C THR A 39 17.80 -12.36 7.78
N GLY A 40 17.81 -13.60 8.28
CA GLY A 40 17.85 -13.89 9.73
C GLY A 40 16.52 -13.71 10.48
N GLN A 41 15.43 -13.30 9.82
CA GLN A 41 14.10 -13.28 10.42
C GLN A 41 13.33 -14.58 10.08
N THR A 42 12.44 -15.00 10.96
CA THR A 42 11.57 -16.20 10.81
C THR A 42 10.09 -15.87 10.94
N ALA A 43 9.75 -14.62 11.21
CA ALA A 43 8.38 -14.18 11.44
C ALA A 43 7.54 -14.04 10.17
N LEU A 44 8.19 -13.81 9.03
CA LEU A 44 7.57 -13.73 7.71
C LEU A 44 8.08 -14.88 6.84
N THR A 45 7.18 -15.51 6.11
CA THR A 45 7.49 -16.57 5.13
C THR A 45 7.27 -16.05 3.72
N ALA A 46 8.05 -16.52 2.75
CA ALA A 46 7.84 -16.14 1.36
C ALA A 46 6.42 -16.57 0.87
N PRO A 47 5.82 -15.81 -0.06
CA PRO A 47 4.52 -16.19 -0.62
C PRO A 47 4.63 -17.52 -1.34
N THR A 48 3.58 -18.35 -1.19
CA THR A 48 3.44 -19.63 -1.92
C THR A 48 2.84 -19.42 -3.31
N ASP A 49 2.09 -18.34 -3.47
CA ASP A 49 1.37 -18.01 -4.68
C ASP A 49 2.10 -16.94 -5.49
N VAL A 50 1.73 -16.82 -6.76
CA VAL A 50 2.29 -15.82 -7.66
C VAL A 50 1.85 -14.42 -7.23
N ILE A 51 2.76 -13.45 -7.28
CA ILE A 51 2.41 -12.05 -7.01
C ILE A 51 1.49 -11.54 -8.14
N SER A 52 0.31 -11.08 -7.76
CA SER A 52 -0.72 -10.54 -8.67
C SER A 52 -0.65 -9.04 -8.81
N TYR A 53 -0.28 -8.34 -7.73
CA TYR A 53 -0.13 -6.89 -7.68
C TYR A 53 1.05 -6.50 -6.81
N VAL A 54 1.75 -5.44 -7.23
CA VAL A 54 2.64 -4.68 -6.37
C VAL A 54 2.13 -3.25 -6.33
N LEU A 55 1.73 -2.81 -5.14
CA LEU A 55 1.10 -1.51 -4.94
C LEU A 55 2.01 -0.61 -4.11
N LEU A 56 2.04 0.68 -4.46
CA LEU A 56 2.56 1.73 -3.61
C LEU A 56 1.40 2.28 -2.78
N GLY A 57 1.45 2.08 -1.47
CA GLY A 57 0.53 2.69 -0.52
C GLY A 57 1.06 4.04 -0.05
N VAL A 58 0.22 5.08 -0.13
CA VAL A 58 0.52 6.43 0.36
C VAL A 58 -0.62 6.88 1.26
N GLY A 59 -0.34 7.15 2.53
CA GLY A 59 -1.42 7.46 3.46
C GLY A 59 -0.97 7.75 4.89
N PHE A 60 -1.80 7.33 5.84
CA PHE A 60 -1.63 7.57 7.28
C PHE A 60 -1.80 6.30 8.08
N GLN A 61 -0.99 6.16 9.13
CA GLN A 61 -1.29 5.30 10.27
C GLN A 61 -2.07 6.12 11.29
N ASN A 62 -3.13 5.53 11.85
CA ASN A 62 -4.01 6.18 12.83
C ASN A 62 -3.74 5.62 14.22
N TYR A 63 -3.78 6.50 15.22
CA TYR A 63 -3.51 6.14 16.61
C TYR A 63 -4.44 6.87 17.58
N THR A 64 -4.76 6.18 18.66
CA THR A 64 -5.46 6.74 19.82
C THR A 64 -4.57 6.64 21.06
N CYS A 65 -4.62 7.65 21.92
CA CYS A 65 -3.92 7.61 23.19
C CYS A 65 -4.69 6.73 24.18
N THR A 66 -3.99 5.80 24.82
CA THR A 66 -4.54 4.93 25.86
C THR A 66 -4.43 5.64 27.24
N ASP A 67 -5.15 5.09 28.23
CA ASP A 67 -5.05 5.56 29.62
C ASP A 67 -3.65 5.38 30.23
N ALA A 68 -2.84 4.47 29.64
CA ALA A 68 -1.45 4.27 30.03
C ALA A 68 -0.48 5.33 29.45
N GLY A 69 -0.95 6.33 28.72
CA GLY A 69 -0.11 7.38 28.12
C GLY A 69 0.71 6.90 26.92
N THR A 70 0.30 5.84 26.25
CA THR A 70 0.92 5.29 25.05
C THR A 70 -0.07 5.25 23.89
N TYR A 71 0.42 5.33 22.66
CA TYR A 71 -0.43 5.24 21.48
C TYR A 71 -0.75 3.77 21.14
N ALA A 72 -2.04 3.49 20.96
CA ALA A 72 -2.54 2.25 20.36
C ALA A 72 -2.90 2.49 18.89
N SER A 73 -2.63 1.51 18.03
CA SER A 73 -3.02 1.58 16.62
C SER A 73 -4.54 1.55 16.48
N ALA A 74 -5.06 2.52 15.72
CA ALA A 74 -6.46 2.63 15.31
C ALA A 74 -6.65 2.36 13.81
N GLY A 75 -5.70 1.62 13.20
CA GLY A 75 -5.72 1.26 11.80
C GLY A 75 -4.88 2.18 10.91
N ALA A 76 -5.16 2.13 9.63
CA ALA A 76 -4.50 2.94 8.60
C ALA A 76 -5.47 3.29 7.48
N VAL A 77 -5.14 4.30 6.70
CA VAL A 77 -5.79 4.60 5.42
C VAL A 77 -4.72 4.95 4.39
N ALA A 78 -4.84 4.43 3.17
CA ALA A 78 -3.93 4.77 2.09
C ALA A 78 -4.60 4.62 0.72
N ASP A 79 -4.19 5.44 -0.23
CA ASP A 79 -4.42 5.19 -1.64
C ASP A 79 -3.37 4.19 -2.16
N LEU A 80 -3.81 3.31 -3.07
CA LEU A 80 -3.03 2.19 -3.60
C LEU A 80 -2.77 2.40 -5.09
N PHE A 81 -1.52 2.68 -5.44
CA PHE A 81 -1.10 2.94 -6.82
C PHE A 81 -0.38 1.71 -7.40
N ASP A 82 -0.74 1.34 -8.63
CA ASP A 82 -0.13 0.19 -9.31
C ASP A 82 1.31 0.50 -9.75
N ILE A 83 2.24 -0.20 -9.15
CA ILE A 83 3.67 -0.16 -9.50
C ILE A 83 4.19 -1.52 -9.99
N SER A 84 3.29 -2.46 -10.31
CA SER A 84 3.64 -3.82 -10.70
C SER A 84 4.63 -3.86 -11.89
N CYS A 85 4.47 -2.94 -12.85
CA CYS A 85 5.36 -2.88 -14.01
C CYS A 85 6.74 -2.32 -13.72
N LEU A 86 6.94 -1.66 -12.58
CA LEU A 86 8.25 -1.11 -12.20
C LEU A 86 9.26 -2.19 -11.82
N ASN A 87 8.83 -3.44 -11.58
CA ASN A 87 9.75 -4.55 -11.33
C ASN A 87 10.81 -4.72 -12.44
N LYS A 88 10.50 -4.25 -13.65
CA LYS A 88 11.42 -4.23 -14.82
C LYS A 88 12.45 -3.09 -14.75
N VAL A 89 12.32 -2.15 -13.82
CA VAL A 89 13.22 -1.00 -13.63
C VAL A 89 13.66 -0.95 -12.17
N PRO A 90 14.58 -1.83 -11.74
CA PRO A 90 14.93 -2.03 -10.33
C PRO A 90 15.34 -0.75 -9.61
N ALA A 91 16.04 0.15 -10.28
CA ALA A 91 16.48 1.42 -9.68
C ALA A 91 15.30 2.29 -9.19
N ILE A 92 14.19 2.34 -9.96
CA ILE A 92 12.98 3.06 -9.57
C ILE A 92 12.18 2.20 -8.59
N PHE A 93 11.99 0.91 -8.90
CA PHE A 93 11.21 0.00 -8.06
C PHE A 93 11.71 -0.03 -6.62
N ASN A 94 13.03 -0.07 -6.41
CA ASN A 94 13.63 -0.15 -5.08
C ASN A 94 13.56 1.16 -4.30
N SER A 95 13.34 2.31 -4.95
CA SER A 95 13.35 3.63 -4.33
C SER A 95 12.00 4.36 -4.33
N ILE A 96 10.99 3.83 -5.03
CA ILE A 96 9.72 4.54 -5.24
C ILE A 96 9.01 4.89 -3.92
N GLN A 97 9.09 4.05 -2.89
CA GLN A 97 8.51 4.33 -1.58
C GLN A 97 9.23 5.49 -0.87
N ASP A 98 10.53 5.64 -1.05
CA ASP A 98 11.32 6.75 -0.48
C ASP A 98 10.95 8.07 -1.15
N ILE A 99 10.86 8.05 -2.49
CA ILE A 99 10.46 9.21 -3.30
C ILE A 99 9.06 9.64 -2.90
N ALA A 100 8.12 8.70 -2.85
CA ALA A 100 6.74 8.97 -2.45
C ALA A 100 6.64 9.51 -1.02
N TYR A 101 7.40 8.92 -0.07
CA TYR A 101 7.41 9.39 1.31
C TYR A 101 7.95 10.81 1.44
N THR A 102 9.01 11.13 0.71
CA THR A 102 9.58 12.48 0.70
C THR A 102 8.56 13.50 0.20
N ALA A 103 7.90 13.22 -0.93
CA ALA A 103 6.82 14.07 -1.44
C ALA A 103 5.64 14.17 -0.46
N TRP A 104 5.25 13.03 0.13
CA TRP A 104 4.14 12.97 1.08
C TRP A 104 4.41 13.77 2.35
N LYS A 105 5.63 13.73 2.87
CA LYS A 105 6.03 14.54 4.03
C LYS A 105 5.91 16.03 3.77
N LEU A 106 6.30 16.49 2.57
CA LEU A 106 6.24 17.89 2.18
C LEU A 106 4.82 18.38 1.87
N ALA A 107 3.87 17.49 1.61
CA ALA A 107 2.49 17.87 1.37
C ALA A 107 1.89 18.55 2.63
N PRO A 108 1.11 19.64 2.47
CA PRO A 108 0.45 20.31 3.60
C PRO A 108 -0.40 19.37 4.45
N ALA A 109 -0.58 19.70 5.73
CA ALA A 109 -1.31 18.85 6.67
C ALA A 109 -2.79 18.61 6.30
N ASN A 110 -3.40 19.54 5.56
CA ASN A 110 -4.78 19.43 5.07
C ASN A 110 -4.92 18.55 3.84
N VAL A 111 -3.82 18.14 3.18
CA VAL A 111 -3.83 17.23 2.03
C VAL A 111 -4.03 15.81 2.56
N LYS A 112 -5.08 15.13 2.08
CA LYS A 112 -5.45 13.77 2.51
C LYS A 112 -4.90 12.68 1.62
N THR A 113 -4.49 13.01 0.40
CA THR A 113 -3.92 12.09 -0.60
C THR A 113 -3.05 12.88 -1.59
N LEU A 114 -2.06 12.22 -2.18
CA LEU A 114 -1.28 12.83 -3.28
C LEU A 114 -2.03 12.84 -4.61
N GLY A 115 -3.05 11.99 -4.76
CA GLY A 115 -3.78 11.84 -6.02
C GLY A 115 -2.98 11.14 -7.13
N ALA A 116 -3.68 10.48 -8.05
CA ALA A 116 -3.06 9.70 -9.12
C ALA A 116 -2.23 10.56 -10.10
N SER A 117 -2.68 11.78 -10.39
CA SER A 117 -1.96 12.70 -11.27
C SER A 117 -0.61 13.16 -10.72
N ALA A 118 -0.51 13.34 -9.40
CA ALA A 118 0.74 13.70 -8.75
C ALA A 118 1.70 12.51 -8.65
N VAL A 119 1.19 11.32 -8.36
CA VAL A 119 1.99 10.09 -8.25
C VAL A 119 2.41 9.55 -9.62
N GLY A 120 1.60 9.79 -10.67
CA GLY A 120 1.89 9.36 -12.05
C GLY A 120 1.66 7.86 -12.31
N TYR A 121 1.04 7.14 -11.37
CA TYR A 121 0.67 5.73 -11.48
C TYR A 121 -0.82 5.54 -11.28
N PRO A 122 -1.45 4.50 -11.91
CA PRO A 122 -2.87 4.24 -11.78
C PRO A 122 -3.28 3.98 -10.32
N LEU A 123 -4.34 4.63 -9.86
CA LEU A 123 -4.99 4.34 -8.60
C LEU A 123 -5.86 3.09 -8.77
N LEU A 124 -5.50 1.98 -8.12
CA LEU A 124 -6.27 0.75 -8.20
C LEU A 124 -7.32 0.64 -7.09
N GLY A 125 -7.03 1.15 -5.91
CA GLY A 125 -7.91 0.99 -4.76
C GLY A 125 -7.49 1.77 -3.55
N GLN A 126 -8.10 1.40 -2.42
CA GLN A 126 -7.82 2.00 -1.13
C GLN A 126 -7.54 0.93 -0.08
N HIS A 127 -6.68 1.27 0.87
CA HIS A 127 -6.45 0.51 2.09
C HIS A 127 -7.11 1.25 3.25
N PHE A 128 -7.86 0.51 4.05
CA PHE A 128 -8.50 1.01 5.27
C PHE A 128 -8.72 -0.13 6.25
N PHE A 129 -9.37 0.14 7.38
CA PHE A 129 -9.74 -0.88 8.36
C PHE A 129 -11.25 -0.94 8.53
N ALA A 130 -11.78 -2.14 8.67
CA ALA A 130 -13.19 -2.42 8.94
C ALA A 130 -13.32 -3.28 10.21
N THR A 131 -14.53 -3.35 10.77
CA THR A 131 -14.81 -4.26 11.89
C THR A 131 -14.41 -5.69 11.51
N SER A 132 -13.70 -6.36 12.39
CA SER A 132 -13.28 -7.76 12.19
C SER A 132 -14.50 -8.68 12.07
N PRO A 133 -14.47 -9.72 11.22
CA PRO A 133 -15.53 -10.71 11.13
C PRO A 133 -15.83 -11.44 12.45
N SER A 134 -14.87 -11.46 13.37
CA SER A 134 -15.07 -11.97 14.73
C SER A 134 -16.00 -11.12 15.59
N GLY A 135 -16.40 -9.93 15.11
CA GLY A 135 -17.19 -8.95 15.87
C GLY A 135 -16.37 -8.13 16.87
N THR A 136 -15.07 -8.40 17.02
CA THR A 136 -14.19 -7.68 17.94
C THR A 136 -12.95 -7.15 17.23
N GLY A 137 -12.62 -5.88 17.48
CA GLY A 137 -11.46 -5.22 16.86
C GLY A 137 -11.68 -4.86 15.40
N ILE A 138 -10.57 -4.55 14.73
CA ILE A 138 -10.54 -4.10 13.33
C ILE A 138 -9.57 -4.94 12.50
N SER A 139 -9.91 -5.14 11.24
CA SER A 139 -9.11 -5.87 10.26
C SER A 139 -8.77 -4.98 9.07
N PRO A 140 -7.56 -5.09 8.52
CA PRO A 140 -7.16 -4.33 7.34
C PRO A 140 -7.85 -4.84 6.08
N VAL A 141 -8.21 -3.90 5.20
CA VAL A 141 -8.89 -4.13 3.94
C VAL A 141 -8.10 -3.47 2.82
N TRP A 142 -7.97 -4.16 1.68
CA TRP A 142 -7.57 -3.61 0.38
C TRP A 142 -8.76 -3.74 -0.54
N ASP A 143 -9.22 -2.64 -1.11
CA ASP A 143 -10.50 -2.59 -1.81
C ASP A 143 -10.38 -1.83 -3.14
N PHE A 144 -10.64 -2.54 -4.24
CA PHE A 144 -10.62 -1.99 -5.59
C PHE A 144 -12.03 -1.70 -6.14
N ARG A 145 -13.09 -2.05 -5.38
CA ARG A 145 -14.49 -1.99 -5.84
C ARG A 145 -14.97 -0.58 -6.16
N ALA A 146 -14.45 0.43 -5.46
CA ALA A 146 -14.82 1.83 -5.70
C ALA A 146 -14.03 2.48 -6.84
N THR A 147 -12.95 1.84 -7.30
CA THR A 147 -11.99 2.40 -8.26
C THR A 147 -11.83 1.52 -9.51
N SER A 148 -10.74 0.77 -9.61
CA SER A 148 -10.34 0.03 -10.81
C SER A 148 -11.19 -1.21 -11.10
N ALA A 149 -11.87 -1.76 -10.09
CA ALA A 149 -12.70 -2.96 -10.22
C ALA A 149 -14.19 -2.68 -9.94
N LYS A 150 -14.66 -1.49 -10.31
CA LYS A 150 -16.07 -1.09 -10.13
C LYS A 150 -17.03 -2.14 -10.71
N GLY A 151 -18.02 -2.52 -9.89
CA GLY A 151 -19.02 -3.54 -10.26
C GLY A 151 -18.60 -4.98 -9.96
N LYS A 152 -17.40 -5.24 -9.44
CA LYS A 152 -16.94 -6.56 -9.00
C LYS A 152 -17.03 -6.63 -7.48
N ALA A 153 -18.06 -7.27 -6.96
CA ALA A 153 -18.39 -7.29 -5.53
C ALA A 153 -17.30 -7.92 -4.64
N ASP A 154 -16.51 -8.84 -5.18
CA ASP A 154 -15.48 -9.61 -4.52
C ASP A 154 -14.04 -9.07 -4.72
N ALA A 155 -13.89 -7.96 -5.45
CA ALA A 155 -12.59 -7.31 -5.71
C ALA A 155 -12.07 -6.54 -4.49
N PHE A 156 -12.03 -7.20 -3.36
CA PHE A 156 -11.42 -6.74 -2.12
C PHE A 156 -10.77 -7.91 -1.38
N VAL A 157 -9.97 -7.60 -0.41
CA VAL A 157 -9.49 -8.56 0.57
C VAL A 157 -9.53 -7.92 1.97
N LEU A 158 -10.21 -8.57 2.88
CA LEU A 158 -10.12 -8.33 4.32
C LEU A 158 -9.19 -9.39 4.88
N ALA A 159 -8.17 -8.97 5.61
CA ALA A 159 -7.08 -9.85 5.99
C ALA A 159 -6.83 -9.88 7.50
N ALA A 160 -6.21 -10.96 7.96
CA ALA A 160 -5.71 -11.12 9.32
C ALA A 160 -4.18 -11.18 9.33
N LYS A 161 -3.55 -10.52 10.32
CA LYS A 161 -2.11 -10.55 10.51
C LYS A 161 -1.64 -11.96 10.88
N VAL A 162 -0.63 -12.45 10.16
CA VAL A 162 0.03 -13.75 10.42
C VAL A 162 1.36 -13.55 11.14
N GLY A 163 2.14 -12.55 10.72
CA GLY A 163 3.44 -12.24 11.30
C GLY A 163 3.84 -10.79 11.07
N ASN A 164 4.84 -10.34 11.82
CA ASN A 164 5.49 -9.06 11.62
C ASN A 164 6.97 -9.13 12.01
N THR A 165 7.74 -8.26 11.38
CA THR A 165 9.14 -8.01 11.74
C THR A 165 9.41 -6.52 11.67
N THR A 166 10.35 -6.04 12.47
CA THR A 166 10.80 -4.65 12.40
C THR A 166 11.30 -4.34 10.98
N ALA A 167 10.96 -3.15 10.48
CA ALA A 167 11.46 -2.71 9.19
C ALA A 167 13.01 -2.76 9.15
N PRO A 168 13.65 -3.20 8.05
CA PRO A 168 15.12 -3.21 7.94
C PRO A 168 15.75 -1.83 8.13
N THR A 169 14.99 -0.78 7.93
CA THR A 169 15.39 0.63 8.14
C THR A 169 15.28 1.09 9.60
N GLY A 170 14.83 0.22 10.50
CA GLY A 170 14.71 0.46 11.93
C GLY A 170 13.33 0.99 12.37
N ALA A 171 13.19 1.24 13.68
CA ALA A 171 11.93 1.62 14.34
C ALA A 171 11.36 2.98 13.93
N LYS A 172 12.05 3.75 13.11
CA LYS A 172 11.52 4.99 12.50
C LYS A 172 10.45 4.72 11.44
N ASP A 173 10.34 3.48 10.98
CA ASP A 173 9.40 3.03 9.98
C ASP A 173 8.54 1.89 10.56
N VAL A 174 7.25 1.84 10.22
CA VAL A 174 6.35 0.79 10.73
C VAL A 174 6.78 -0.60 10.24
N ASP A 175 6.49 -1.61 11.05
CA ASP A 175 6.85 -3.00 10.81
C ASP A 175 6.45 -3.51 9.42
N TRP A 176 7.22 -4.44 8.91
CA TRP A 176 6.82 -5.29 7.80
C TRP A 176 5.86 -6.36 8.30
N LEU A 177 4.82 -6.64 7.51
CA LEU A 177 3.74 -7.54 7.89
C LEU A 177 3.52 -8.62 6.84
N GLN A 178 3.12 -9.79 7.31
CA GLN A 178 2.47 -10.82 6.50
C GLN A 178 1.03 -10.99 6.97
N LEU A 179 0.08 -11.00 6.03
CA LEU A 179 -1.33 -11.15 6.30
C LEU A 179 -1.92 -12.24 5.39
N LYS A 180 -2.94 -12.92 5.88
CA LYS A 180 -3.72 -13.91 5.12
C LYS A 180 -5.14 -13.41 4.88
N ASN A 181 -5.71 -13.81 3.78
CA ASN A 181 -7.12 -13.54 3.44
C ASN A 181 -8.07 -14.16 4.48
N VAL A 182 -9.11 -13.42 4.80
CA VAL A 182 -10.26 -13.85 5.60
C VAL A 182 -11.55 -13.70 4.81
N GLN A 183 -11.68 -12.64 3.98
CA GLN A 183 -12.84 -12.39 3.14
C GLN A 183 -12.44 -11.68 1.84
N GLY A 184 -13.22 -11.89 0.78
CA GLY A 184 -12.99 -11.35 -0.57
C GLY A 184 -12.07 -12.24 -1.39
N SER A 185 -11.85 -11.88 -2.66
CA SER A 185 -11.08 -12.72 -3.59
C SER A 185 -9.95 -11.97 -4.31
N LEU A 186 -9.62 -10.77 -3.87
CA LEU A 186 -8.57 -9.96 -4.50
C LEU A 186 -7.19 -10.60 -4.35
N ALA A 187 -6.88 -11.15 -3.18
CA ALA A 187 -5.60 -11.81 -2.88
C ALA A 187 -5.76 -12.92 -1.84
N THR A 188 -4.85 -13.89 -1.81
CA THR A 188 -4.75 -14.93 -0.77
C THR A 188 -3.84 -14.50 0.38
N GLN A 189 -2.76 -13.79 0.06
CA GLN A 189 -1.80 -13.26 1.01
C GLN A 189 -1.43 -11.82 0.64
N ILE A 190 -1.11 -11.04 1.65
CA ILE A 190 -0.65 -9.66 1.50
C ILE A 190 0.60 -9.46 2.35
N TYR A 191 1.57 -8.77 1.77
CA TYR A 191 2.78 -8.36 2.47
C TYR A 191 2.89 -6.84 2.44
N ARG A 192 3.04 -6.22 3.61
CA ARG A 192 3.45 -4.82 3.74
C ARG A 192 4.95 -4.80 3.92
N THR A 193 5.67 -4.20 2.98
CA THR A 193 7.14 -4.13 2.97
C THR A 193 7.63 -2.74 2.61
N ASP A 194 8.92 -2.52 2.65
CA ASP A 194 9.57 -1.26 2.22
C ASP A 194 8.88 -0.01 2.81
N THR A 195 8.52 -0.12 4.08
CA THR A 195 7.80 0.93 4.82
C THR A 195 8.68 2.16 5.06
N ARG A 196 8.05 3.35 5.02
CA ARG A 196 8.66 4.62 5.41
C ARG A 196 7.70 5.40 6.28
N GLY A 197 8.19 5.87 7.43
CA GLY A 197 7.39 6.61 8.41
C GLY A 197 6.31 5.77 9.08
N GLY A 198 5.34 6.42 9.65
CA GLY A 198 4.15 5.82 10.24
C GLY A 198 4.17 5.58 11.74
N PRO A 199 5.27 5.32 12.46
CA PRO A 199 5.22 5.13 13.91
C PRO A 199 4.72 6.36 14.64
N ALA A 200 3.88 6.14 15.66
CA ALA A 200 3.47 7.18 16.60
C ALA A 200 4.64 7.64 17.48
N PRO A 201 4.56 8.82 18.10
CA PRO A 201 5.43 9.17 19.23
C PRO A 201 5.36 8.13 20.34
N ALA A 202 6.42 8.05 21.16
CA ALA A 202 6.51 7.04 22.23
C ALA A 202 5.43 7.22 23.31
N THR A 203 5.03 8.46 23.58
CA THR A 203 4.09 8.81 24.66
C THR A 203 3.02 9.78 24.19
N CYS A 204 1.91 9.80 24.89
CA CYS A 204 0.79 10.74 24.70
C CYS A 204 0.17 11.11 26.05
N THR A 205 -0.66 12.15 26.06
CA THR A 205 -1.47 12.50 27.23
C THR A 205 -2.82 11.77 27.13
N PRO A 206 -3.22 10.96 28.13
CA PRO A 206 -4.53 10.34 28.16
C PRO A 206 -5.66 11.35 27.92
N GLY A 207 -6.63 10.98 27.08
CA GLY A 207 -7.72 11.87 26.65
C GLY A 207 -7.38 12.83 25.50
N SER A 208 -6.13 12.85 25.02
CA SER A 208 -5.78 13.62 23.81
C SER A 208 -6.47 13.10 22.55
N ALA A 209 -6.69 14.00 21.59
CA ALA A 209 -7.30 13.63 20.31
C ALA A 209 -6.47 12.56 19.56
N PRO A 210 -7.12 11.69 18.77
CA PRO A 210 -6.44 10.78 17.87
C PRO A 210 -5.48 11.51 16.93
N ILE A 211 -4.38 10.84 16.57
CA ILE A 211 -3.40 11.39 15.64
C ILE A 211 -3.30 10.53 14.39
N THR A 212 -2.80 11.15 13.31
CA THR A 212 -2.46 10.48 12.06
C THR A 212 -0.99 10.72 11.75
N VAL A 213 -0.27 9.68 11.35
CA VAL A 213 1.15 9.75 11.00
C VAL A 213 1.35 9.32 9.56
N LYS A 214 1.93 10.19 8.74
CA LYS A 214 2.20 9.92 7.31
C LYS A 214 3.11 8.70 7.13
N TYR A 215 2.77 7.84 6.18
CA TYR A 215 3.61 6.71 5.79
C TYR A 215 3.47 6.40 4.30
N THR A 216 4.44 5.63 3.80
CA THR A 216 4.34 4.91 2.54
C THR A 216 4.83 3.47 2.73
N SER A 217 4.38 2.58 1.87
CA SER A 217 4.81 1.18 1.85
C SER A 217 4.63 0.57 0.47
N LYS A 218 5.30 -0.56 0.22
CA LYS A 218 4.86 -1.47 -0.83
C LYS A 218 3.91 -2.50 -0.24
N TYR A 219 2.89 -2.86 -1.02
CA TYR A 219 2.03 -4.00 -0.76
C TYR A 219 2.20 -5.00 -1.90
N CYS A 220 2.65 -6.20 -1.57
CA CYS A 220 2.70 -7.32 -2.52
C CYS A 220 1.50 -8.21 -2.23
N GLU A 221 0.62 -8.34 -3.21
CA GLU A 221 -0.57 -9.18 -3.15
C GLU A 221 -0.32 -10.44 -3.97
N SER A 222 -0.50 -11.62 -3.39
CA SER A 222 -0.37 -12.90 -4.08
C SER A 222 -1.71 -13.61 -4.21
N SER A 223 -1.90 -14.36 -5.31
CA SER A 223 -3.13 -15.09 -5.60
C SER A 223 -2.82 -16.39 -6.33
N LEU A 224 -3.60 -17.44 -6.03
CA LEU A 224 -3.56 -18.74 -6.73
C LEU A 224 -3.90 -18.61 -8.23
N PHE A 225 -4.67 -17.59 -8.59
CA PHE A 225 -5.07 -17.35 -9.97
C PHE A 225 -4.35 -16.12 -10.50
N ALA A 226 -3.28 -16.33 -11.25
CA ALA A 226 -2.64 -15.26 -11.99
C ALA A 226 -3.70 -14.52 -12.84
N CYS A 227 -4.06 -13.36 -12.36
CA CYS A 227 -4.75 -12.27 -13.05
C CYS A 227 -5.69 -12.60 -14.24
N PHE A 228 -6.80 -13.31 -14.02
CA PHE A 228 -7.91 -13.28 -14.99
C PHE A 228 -8.52 -11.87 -15.13
N ILE A 229 -8.27 -10.97 -14.19
CA ILE A 229 -8.76 -9.59 -14.20
C ILE A 229 -7.90 -8.68 -15.07
N CYS A 230 -6.58 -8.91 -15.16
CA CYS A 230 -5.69 -8.13 -16.03
C CYS A 230 -5.98 -8.29 -17.53
N VAL A 231 -6.52 -9.44 -17.97
CA VAL A 231 -6.79 -9.69 -19.40
C VAL A 231 -8.11 -9.06 -19.88
N ARG A 232 -9.09 -8.84 -19.00
CA ARG A 232 -10.42 -8.32 -19.40
C ARG A 232 -10.60 -6.80 -19.31
N LEU A 233 -9.71 -6.06 -18.68
CA LEU A 233 -9.77 -4.58 -18.67
C LEU A 233 -9.21 -3.94 -19.97
N ILE A 234 -8.80 -4.74 -20.95
CA ILE A 234 -8.21 -4.29 -22.23
C ILE A 234 -9.22 -4.33 -23.39
N HIS A 235 -10.45 -4.75 -23.14
CA HIS A 235 -11.48 -4.81 -24.18
C HIS A 235 -12.70 -3.95 -23.84
N CYS A 236 -12.52 -2.65 -23.66
CA CYS A 236 -13.61 -1.68 -23.82
C CYS A 236 -13.03 -0.28 -24.07
N ALA A 237 -13.10 0.11 -25.30
CA ALA A 237 -13.02 1.38 -26.01
C ALA A 237 -11.87 1.50 -26.96
#